data_c326b8c090a88876dd790bf5a7cbadb1
#
_entry.id   c326b8c090a88876dd790bf5a7cbadb1
#
_cell.length_a   1.000
_cell.length_b   1.000
_cell.length_c   1.000
_cell.angle_alpha   90.00
_cell.angle_beta   90.00
_cell.angle_gamma   90.00
#
_symmetry.space_group_name_H-M   'P 1'
#
loop_
_entity.id
_entity.type
_entity.pdbx_description
1 polymer ?
#
loop_
_entity_poly.entity_id
_entity_poly.type
_entity_poly.pdbx_seq_one_letter_code
_entity_poly.pdbx_strand_id
1 'polypeptide(L)'
;MDSLNTQTLAIIIAVAVIAIAAIGWMAWSRQQSRRLRDRFGPEYDASVKKMGRAKAEAQLRRREKRVATFEIVDLAPAEATRFSQAWARLQGSFVDDPKGVLIEADRLVRELLLKRGYPVADFELRAADISVDHPVVVSNYREAQRIVSLDQRGEASTEDLRKAVVHFRALFDELLGTQQARDRALPPTRLAA
;
A
#
# COMPACT_ATOMS: atom_id res chain seq x y z
N MET A 1 39.55 -48.37 20.24
CA MET A 1 39.74 -47.27 19.29
C MET A 1 38.47 -46.86 18.56
N ASP A 2 37.44 -47.70 18.58
CA ASP A 2 36.19 -47.46 17.80
C ASP A 2 35.22 -46.40 18.37
N SER A 3 35.27 -46.13 19.68
CA SER A 3 34.40 -45.11 20.31
C SER A 3 34.74 -43.69 19.93
N LEU A 4 36.01 -43.39 19.72
CA LEU A 4 36.47 -42.05 19.26
C LEU A 4 36.05 -41.79 17.80
N ASN A 5 36.04 -42.86 16.97
CA ASN A 5 35.61 -42.76 15.58
C ASN A 5 34.08 -42.53 15.48
N THR A 6 33.28 -43.16 16.35
CA THR A 6 31.84 -42.99 16.39
C THR A 6 31.45 -41.61 16.91
N GLN A 7 32.15 -41.07 17.93
CA GLN A 7 31.91 -39.71 18.43
C GLN A 7 32.29 -38.64 17.41
N THR A 8 33.42 -38.77 16.72
CA THR A 8 33.81 -37.83 15.66
C THR A 8 32.84 -37.85 14.48
N LEU A 9 32.37 -39.04 14.09
CA LEU A 9 31.37 -39.18 13.05
C LEU A 9 30.03 -38.50 13.45
N ALA A 10 29.58 -38.68 14.69
CA ALA A 10 28.38 -38.08 15.21
C ALA A 10 28.48 -36.52 15.22
N ILE A 11 29.64 -35.98 15.59
CA ILE A 11 29.88 -34.54 15.58
C ILE A 11 29.85 -34.00 14.13
N ILE A 12 30.50 -34.70 13.19
CA ILE A 12 30.50 -34.28 11.76
C ILE A 12 29.06 -34.25 11.22
N ILE A 13 28.27 -35.26 11.50
CA ILE A 13 26.85 -35.33 11.08
C ILE A 13 26.06 -34.15 11.71
N ALA A 14 26.24 -33.90 13.01
CA ALA A 14 25.56 -32.81 13.70
C ALA A 14 25.91 -31.43 13.07
N VAL A 15 27.19 -31.21 12.81
CA VAL A 15 27.64 -29.95 12.13
C VAL A 15 27.06 -29.83 10.72
N ALA A 16 27.05 -30.95 9.96
CA ALA A 16 26.46 -30.95 8.63
C ALA A 16 24.95 -30.60 8.65
N VAL A 17 24.20 -31.20 9.58
CA VAL A 17 22.76 -30.90 9.76
C VAL A 17 22.52 -29.44 10.12
N ILE A 18 23.31 -28.89 11.05
CA ILE A 18 23.22 -27.48 11.43
C ILE A 18 23.54 -26.56 10.23
N ALA A 19 24.58 -26.90 9.46
CA ALA A 19 24.96 -26.13 8.28
C ALA A 19 23.84 -26.14 7.20
N ILE A 20 23.25 -27.30 6.93
CA ILE A 20 22.13 -27.45 5.98
C ILE A 20 20.91 -26.66 6.47
N ALA A 21 20.57 -26.74 7.77
CA ALA A 21 19.48 -26.00 8.37
C ALA A 21 19.72 -24.47 8.28
N ALA A 22 20.95 -24.00 8.52
CA ALA A 22 21.32 -22.59 8.42
C ALA A 22 21.23 -22.08 6.97
N ILE A 23 21.71 -22.86 5.99
CA ILE A 23 21.61 -22.54 4.57
C ILE A 23 20.14 -22.47 4.14
N GLY A 24 19.33 -23.47 4.51
CA GLY A 24 17.90 -23.48 4.23
C GLY A 24 17.16 -22.29 4.83
N TRP A 25 17.45 -21.98 6.08
CA TRP A 25 16.86 -20.79 6.75
C TRP A 25 17.29 -19.47 6.11
N MET A 26 18.56 -19.37 5.70
CA MET A 26 19.09 -18.20 5.00
C MET A 26 18.43 -18.02 3.62
N ALA A 27 18.28 -19.09 2.86
CA ALA A 27 17.62 -19.08 1.56
C ALA A 27 16.13 -18.68 1.70
N TRP A 28 15.42 -19.28 2.67
CA TRP A 28 14.03 -18.93 2.98
C TRP A 28 13.87 -17.47 3.42
N SER A 29 14.75 -16.98 4.30
CA SER A 29 14.75 -15.59 4.74
C SER A 29 14.97 -14.61 3.57
N ARG A 30 15.92 -14.94 2.67
CA ARG A 30 16.17 -14.13 1.46
C ARG A 30 14.96 -14.11 0.53
N GLN A 31 14.29 -15.23 0.35
CA GLN A 31 13.09 -15.32 -0.47
C GLN A 31 11.93 -14.48 0.10
N GLN A 32 11.72 -14.55 1.43
CA GLN A 32 10.73 -13.71 2.11
C GLN A 32 11.00 -12.23 1.95
N SER A 33 12.26 -11.80 2.07
CA SER A 33 12.64 -10.40 1.87
C SER A 33 12.42 -9.93 0.44
N ARG A 34 12.75 -10.78 -0.55
CA ARG A 34 12.48 -10.48 -1.98
C ARG A 34 10.98 -10.29 -2.21
N ARG A 35 10.14 -11.24 -1.73
CA ARG A 35 8.68 -11.13 -1.85
C ARG A 35 8.13 -9.83 -1.25
N LEU A 36 8.60 -9.43 -0.06
CA LEU A 36 8.17 -8.16 0.54
C LEU A 36 8.64 -6.96 -0.27
N ARG A 37 9.87 -7.00 -0.79
CA ARG A 37 10.40 -5.95 -1.64
C ARG A 37 9.63 -5.81 -2.95
N ASP A 38 9.31 -6.93 -3.59
CA ASP A 38 8.54 -6.94 -4.84
C ASP A 38 7.12 -6.42 -4.63
N ARG A 39 6.48 -6.79 -3.51
CA ARG A 39 5.13 -6.35 -3.17
C ARG A 39 5.05 -4.88 -2.78
N PHE A 40 5.95 -4.42 -1.92
CA PHE A 40 5.92 -3.06 -1.36
C PHE A 40 6.77 -2.04 -2.13
N GLY A 41 7.61 -2.48 -3.05
CA GLY A 41 8.44 -1.59 -3.88
C GLY A 41 9.14 -0.47 -3.09
N PRO A 42 8.93 0.80 -3.45
CA PRO A 42 9.56 1.94 -2.78
C PRO A 42 9.26 2.03 -1.27
N GLU A 43 8.08 1.57 -0.84
CA GLU A 43 7.68 1.56 0.57
C GLU A 43 8.54 0.62 1.41
N TYR A 44 8.98 -0.52 0.84
CA TYR A 44 9.93 -1.42 1.49
C TYR A 44 11.25 -0.70 1.79
N ASP A 45 11.85 -0.06 0.78
CA ASP A 45 13.14 0.63 0.94
C ASP A 45 13.04 1.80 1.92
N ALA A 46 11.95 2.57 1.89
CA ALA A 46 11.67 3.63 2.86
C ALA A 46 11.55 3.11 4.30
N SER A 47 10.84 2.00 4.49
CA SER A 47 10.67 1.37 5.80
C SER A 47 11.99 0.82 6.35
N VAL A 48 12.79 0.17 5.50
CA VAL A 48 14.14 -0.35 5.87
C VAL A 48 15.07 0.79 6.28
N LYS A 49 15.07 1.90 5.52
CA LYS A 49 15.86 3.10 5.84
C LYS A 49 15.48 3.71 7.19
N LYS A 50 14.17 3.72 7.53
CA LYS A 50 13.65 4.33 8.75
C LYS A 50 13.94 3.51 10.02
N MET A 51 13.82 2.19 9.97
CA MET A 51 13.81 1.35 11.19
C MET A 51 14.70 0.10 11.13
N GLY A 52 15.45 -0.10 10.05
CA GLY A 52 16.24 -1.29 9.81
C GLY A 52 15.42 -2.49 9.29
N ARG A 53 16.11 -3.42 8.61
CA ARG A 53 15.48 -4.51 7.85
C ARG A 53 14.54 -5.38 8.68
N ALA A 54 15.01 -5.91 9.80
CA ALA A 54 14.22 -6.86 10.60
C ALA A 54 12.90 -6.27 11.11
N LYS A 55 12.94 -5.02 11.61
CA LYS A 55 11.76 -4.31 12.10
C LYS A 55 10.82 -3.94 10.94
N ALA A 56 11.36 -3.45 9.82
CA ALA A 56 10.60 -3.11 8.64
C ALA A 56 9.83 -4.31 8.09
N GLU A 57 10.51 -5.45 7.88
CA GLU A 57 9.87 -6.67 7.38
C GLU A 57 8.81 -7.22 8.35
N ALA A 58 9.06 -7.16 9.65
CA ALA A 58 8.04 -7.54 10.65
C ALA A 58 6.81 -6.64 10.58
N GLN A 59 7.00 -5.32 10.40
CA GLN A 59 5.90 -4.37 10.28
C GLN A 59 5.13 -4.57 8.96
N LEU A 60 5.81 -4.76 7.83
CA LEU A 60 5.18 -4.99 6.54
C LEU A 60 4.34 -6.28 6.54
N ARG A 61 4.83 -7.36 7.15
CA ARG A 61 4.05 -8.60 7.35
C ARG A 61 2.81 -8.39 8.23
N ARG A 62 2.89 -7.52 9.24
CA ARG A 62 1.70 -7.18 10.06
C ARG A 62 0.67 -6.41 9.24
N ARG A 63 1.09 -5.50 8.35
CA ARG A 63 0.20 -4.78 7.44
C ARG A 63 -0.50 -5.76 6.48
N GLU A 64 0.25 -6.68 5.85
CA GLU A 64 -0.34 -7.73 4.99
C GLU A 64 -1.40 -8.54 5.72
N LYS A 65 -1.09 -9.03 6.94
CA LYS A 65 -2.05 -9.80 7.75
C LYS A 65 -3.29 -8.99 8.11
N ARG A 66 -3.13 -7.71 8.42
CA ARG A 66 -4.24 -6.81 8.75
C ARG A 66 -5.14 -6.60 7.52
N VAL A 67 -4.57 -6.22 6.39
CA VAL A 67 -5.34 -5.96 5.16
C VAL A 67 -6.02 -7.23 4.65
N ALA A 68 -5.42 -8.39 4.84
CA ALA A 68 -6.04 -9.67 4.51
C ALA A 68 -7.34 -9.96 5.30
N THR A 69 -7.63 -9.21 6.37
CA THR A 69 -8.91 -9.32 7.12
C THR A 69 -9.97 -8.34 6.62
N PHE A 70 -9.66 -7.46 5.66
CA PHE A 70 -10.60 -6.50 5.12
C PHE A 70 -11.42 -7.13 3.97
N GLU A 71 -12.67 -6.74 3.87
CA GLU A 71 -13.52 -7.06 2.73
C GLU A 71 -13.36 -5.98 1.66
N ILE A 72 -12.23 -6.01 0.94
CA ILE A 72 -11.97 -5.07 -0.16
C ILE A 72 -12.81 -5.48 -1.35
N VAL A 73 -13.73 -4.58 -1.73
CA VAL A 73 -14.69 -4.79 -2.80
C VAL A 73 -14.43 -3.86 -3.98
N ASP A 74 -14.86 -4.30 -5.14
CA ASP A 74 -14.88 -3.45 -6.32
C ASP A 74 -16.13 -2.55 -6.31
N LEU A 75 -15.98 -1.33 -6.83
CA LEU A 75 -17.10 -0.40 -6.95
C LEU A 75 -18.06 -0.86 -8.06
N ALA A 76 -19.35 -0.68 -7.85
CA ALA A 76 -20.29 -0.79 -8.95
C ALA A 76 -20.00 0.27 -10.03
N PRO A 77 -20.21 -0.02 -11.33
CA PRO A 77 -19.91 0.93 -12.42
C PRO A 77 -20.58 2.29 -12.25
N ALA A 78 -21.79 2.31 -11.71
CA ALA A 78 -22.51 3.55 -11.41
C ALA A 78 -21.81 4.39 -10.32
N GLU A 79 -21.26 3.74 -9.28
CA GLU A 79 -20.51 4.43 -8.23
C GLU A 79 -19.17 4.96 -8.77
N ALA A 80 -18.43 4.17 -9.57
CA ALA A 80 -17.20 4.60 -10.20
C ALA A 80 -17.43 5.83 -11.09
N THR A 81 -18.52 5.85 -11.87
CA THR A 81 -18.94 7.01 -12.67
C THR A 81 -19.24 8.22 -11.79
N ARG A 82 -19.98 8.03 -10.69
CA ARG A 82 -20.30 9.09 -9.73
C ARG A 82 -19.03 9.73 -9.15
N PHE A 83 -18.08 8.92 -8.71
CA PHE A 83 -16.79 9.39 -8.20
C PHE A 83 -15.99 10.16 -9.25
N SER A 84 -15.90 9.64 -10.48
CA SER A 84 -15.22 10.33 -11.59
C SER A 84 -15.83 11.69 -11.90
N GLN A 85 -17.17 11.79 -11.93
CA GLN A 85 -17.88 13.06 -12.15
C GLN A 85 -17.69 14.03 -10.98
N ALA A 86 -17.71 13.53 -9.73
CA ALA A 86 -17.44 14.36 -8.56
C ALA A 86 -16.03 14.95 -8.62
N TRP A 87 -15.04 14.13 -8.99
CA TRP A 87 -13.66 14.60 -9.17
C TRP A 87 -13.53 15.66 -10.27
N ALA A 88 -14.18 15.45 -11.42
CA ALA A 88 -14.15 16.42 -12.52
C ALA A 88 -14.73 17.78 -12.11
N ARG A 89 -15.84 17.80 -11.37
CA ARG A 89 -16.42 19.04 -10.83
C ARG A 89 -15.46 19.75 -9.86
N LEU A 90 -14.86 19.00 -8.96
CA LEU A 90 -13.91 19.49 -7.99
C LEU A 90 -12.71 20.17 -8.67
N GLN A 91 -12.15 19.55 -9.71
CA GLN A 91 -11.04 20.15 -10.46
C GLN A 91 -11.43 21.48 -11.13
N GLY A 92 -12.66 21.59 -11.62
CA GLY A 92 -13.16 22.84 -12.24
C GLY A 92 -13.22 24.02 -11.27
N SER A 93 -13.42 23.77 -9.98
CA SER A 93 -13.56 24.81 -8.96
C SER A 93 -12.22 25.28 -8.35
N PHE A 94 -11.08 24.68 -8.77
CA PHE A 94 -9.79 24.96 -8.11
C PHE A 94 -9.34 26.43 -8.25
N VAL A 95 -9.64 27.09 -9.35
CA VAL A 95 -9.23 28.49 -9.59
C VAL A 95 -9.96 29.44 -8.64
N ASP A 96 -11.23 29.14 -8.35
CA ASP A 96 -12.08 29.99 -7.52
C ASP A 96 -11.90 29.75 -6.02
N ASP A 97 -11.71 28.45 -5.61
CA ASP A 97 -11.56 28.06 -4.21
C ASP A 97 -10.53 26.92 -4.03
N PRO A 98 -9.23 27.22 -4.06
CA PRO A 98 -8.18 26.21 -3.91
C PRO A 98 -8.23 25.45 -2.57
N LYS A 99 -8.58 26.13 -1.48
CA LYS A 99 -8.64 25.51 -0.14
C LYS A 99 -9.84 24.59 0.01
N GLY A 100 -11.02 25.04 -0.40
CA GLY A 100 -12.21 24.20 -0.42
C GLY A 100 -12.03 22.96 -1.28
N VAL A 101 -11.38 23.09 -2.44
CA VAL A 101 -11.06 21.96 -3.30
C VAL A 101 -10.12 20.96 -2.62
N LEU A 102 -9.11 21.41 -1.86
CA LEU A 102 -8.22 20.52 -1.14
C LEU A 102 -8.97 19.70 -0.07
N ILE A 103 -9.83 20.35 0.70
CA ILE A 103 -10.65 19.70 1.74
C ILE A 103 -11.59 18.66 1.11
N GLU A 104 -12.22 19.02 0.00
CA GLU A 104 -13.16 18.16 -0.69
C GLU A 104 -12.45 16.99 -1.39
N ALA A 105 -11.22 17.19 -1.92
CA ALA A 105 -10.39 16.13 -2.48
C ALA A 105 -10.04 15.08 -1.42
N ASP A 106 -9.60 15.51 -0.25
CA ASP A 106 -9.31 14.59 0.87
C ASP A 106 -10.57 13.83 1.32
N ARG A 107 -11.73 14.52 1.39
CA ARG A 107 -13.01 13.90 1.72
C ARG A 107 -13.40 12.84 0.69
N LEU A 108 -13.29 13.16 -0.60
CA LEU A 108 -13.66 12.28 -1.69
C LEU A 108 -12.78 11.02 -1.76
N VAL A 109 -11.48 11.17 -1.52
CA VAL A 109 -10.54 10.04 -1.42
C VAL A 109 -10.90 9.15 -0.24
N ARG A 110 -11.22 9.71 0.93
CA ARG A 110 -11.64 8.94 2.10
C ARG A 110 -12.95 8.20 1.86
N GLU A 111 -13.93 8.85 1.23
CA GLU A 111 -15.21 8.21 0.87
C GLU A 111 -14.99 7.03 -0.10
N LEU A 112 -14.11 7.22 -1.11
CA LEU A 112 -13.77 6.16 -2.05
C LEU A 112 -13.10 4.97 -1.36
N LEU A 113 -12.16 5.20 -0.45
CA LEU A 113 -11.51 4.15 0.33
C LEU A 113 -12.51 3.36 1.18
N LEU A 114 -13.44 4.07 1.86
CA LEU A 114 -14.50 3.42 2.63
C LEU A 114 -15.39 2.54 1.76
N LYS A 115 -15.77 3.04 0.59
CA LYS A 115 -16.58 2.29 -0.38
C LYS A 115 -15.86 1.06 -0.92
N ARG A 116 -14.54 1.11 -0.98
CA ARG A 116 -13.67 0.00 -1.33
C ARG A 116 -13.45 -1.01 -0.18
N GLY A 117 -13.96 -0.75 1.02
CA GLY A 117 -13.83 -1.63 2.18
C GLY A 117 -12.60 -1.36 3.06
N TYR A 118 -11.85 -0.28 2.82
CA TYR A 118 -10.81 0.13 3.75
C TYR A 118 -11.45 0.74 5.00
N PRO A 119 -11.07 0.32 6.21
CA PRO A 119 -11.71 0.81 7.44
C PRO A 119 -11.38 2.28 7.71
N VAL A 120 -12.28 2.95 8.43
CA VAL A 120 -12.00 4.27 8.99
C VAL A 120 -10.87 4.14 10.02
N ALA A 121 -9.77 4.84 9.76
CA ALA A 121 -8.60 4.83 10.62
C ALA A 121 -7.97 6.23 10.64
N ASP A 122 -7.06 6.46 11.59
CA ASP A 122 -6.16 7.60 11.49
C ASP A 122 -5.35 7.55 10.19
N PHE A 123 -4.76 8.68 9.83
CA PHE A 123 -4.04 8.82 8.57
C PHE A 123 -2.89 7.80 8.43
N GLU A 124 -2.06 7.64 9.47
CA GLU A 124 -0.87 6.78 9.40
C GLU A 124 -1.24 5.31 9.19
N LEU A 125 -2.28 4.86 9.87
CA LEU A 125 -2.77 3.49 9.76
C LEU A 125 -3.41 3.26 8.39
N ARG A 126 -4.20 4.21 7.89
CA ARG A 126 -4.80 4.16 6.56
C ARG A 126 -3.75 4.15 5.45
N ALA A 127 -2.73 5.02 5.52
CA ALA A 127 -1.61 5.01 4.59
C ALA A 127 -0.83 3.68 4.64
N ALA A 128 -0.67 3.10 5.83
CA ALA A 128 -0.06 1.79 6.00
C ALA A 128 -0.89 0.67 5.35
N ASP A 129 -2.22 0.69 5.48
CA ASP A 129 -3.12 -0.28 4.88
C ASP A 129 -3.13 -0.15 3.34
N ILE A 130 -3.24 1.07 2.81
CA ILE A 130 -3.17 1.35 1.36
C ILE A 130 -1.84 0.87 0.76
N SER A 131 -0.73 0.97 1.50
CA SER A 131 0.60 0.58 1.02
C SER A 131 0.72 -0.91 0.67
N VAL A 132 -0.20 -1.76 1.12
CA VAL A 132 -0.21 -3.21 0.85
C VAL A 132 -0.63 -3.51 -0.58
N ASP A 133 -1.65 -2.82 -1.07
CA ASP A 133 -2.25 -3.05 -2.39
C ASP A 133 -1.84 -1.98 -3.40
N HIS A 134 -1.50 -0.77 -2.94
CA HIS A 134 -1.15 0.39 -3.77
C HIS A 134 0.18 1.05 -3.33
N PRO A 135 1.30 0.31 -3.31
CA PRO A 135 2.57 0.79 -2.75
C PRO A 135 3.19 1.97 -3.51
N VAL A 136 2.89 2.10 -4.81
CA VAL A 136 3.44 3.15 -5.67
C VAL A 136 2.82 4.51 -5.33
N VAL A 137 1.50 4.54 -5.07
CA VAL A 137 0.78 5.81 -4.88
C VAL A 137 0.66 6.24 -3.42
N VAL A 138 1.04 5.39 -2.46
CA VAL A 138 0.97 5.76 -1.03
C VAL A 138 1.88 6.94 -0.69
N SER A 139 2.99 7.10 -1.39
CA SER A 139 3.88 8.26 -1.23
C SER A 139 3.17 9.57 -1.62
N ASN A 140 2.39 9.55 -2.70
CA ASN A 140 1.55 10.69 -3.10
C ASN A 140 0.52 11.02 -2.02
N TYR A 141 -0.13 10.00 -1.45
CA TYR A 141 -1.11 10.21 -0.38
C TYR A 141 -0.49 10.87 0.86
N ARG A 142 0.72 10.44 1.26
CA ARG A 142 1.46 11.08 2.36
C ARG A 142 1.85 12.51 2.06
N GLU A 143 2.29 12.80 0.85
CA GLU A 143 2.66 14.16 0.45
C GLU A 143 1.44 15.07 0.41
N ALA A 144 0.31 14.62 -0.12
CA ALA A 144 -0.94 15.37 -0.07
C ALA A 144 -1.34 15.72 1.38
N GLN A 145 -1.30 14.75 2.29
CA GLN A 145 -1.64 14.98 3.70
C GLN A 145 -0.64 15.89 4.42
N ARG A 146 0.64 15.83 4.06
CA ARG A 146 1.64 16.79 4.57
C ARG A 146 1.25 18.22 4.21
N ILE A 147 0.81 18.44 2.97
CA ILE A 147 0.37 19.75 2.51
C ILE A 147 -0.95 20.18 3.18
N VAL A 148 -1.90 19.25 3.38
CA VAL A 148 -3.11 19.51 4.18
C VAL A 148 -2.74 20.02 5.57
N SER A 149 -1.75 19.39 6.20
CA SER A 149 -1.27 19.83 7.52
C SER A 149 -0.58 21.21 7.49
N LEU A 150 0.09 21.57 6.39
CA LEU A 150 0.63 22.91 6.19
C LEU A 150 -0.51 23.94 6.03
N ASP A 151 -1.54 23.61 5.26
CA ASP A 151 -2.69 24.51 5.06
C ASP A 151 -3.44 24.77 6.37
N GLN A 152 -3.63 23.76 7.21
CA GLN A 152 -4.24 23.90 8.54
C GLN A 152 -3.48 24.87 9.46
N ARG A 153 -2.16 25.03 9.25
CA ARG A 153 -1.32 25.99 9.96
C ARG A 153 -1.21 27.35 9.25
N GLY A 154 -1.84 27.50 8.08
CA GLY A 154 -1.74 28.71 7.26
C GLY A 154 -0.37 28.88 6.56
N GLU A 155 0.41 27.79 6.43
CA GLU A 155 1.76 27.80 5.86
C GLU A 155 1.80 27.33 4.40
N ALA A 156 0.69 26.85 3.83
CA ALA A 156 0.63 26.38 2.45
C ALA A 156 0.43 27.52 1.47
N SER A 157 1.21 27.54 0.39
CA SER A 157 0.97 28.40 -0.76
C SER A 157 -0.10 27.78 -1.68
N THR A 158 -0.70 28.60 -2.57
CA THR A 158 -1.65 28.11 -3.58
C THR A 158 -1.02 27.03 -4.47
N GLU A 159 0.28 27.14 -4.76
CA GLU A 159 1.00 26.11 -5.52
C GLU A 159 1.15 24.80 -4.74
N ASP A 160 1.31 24.86 -3.42
CA ASP A 160 1.30 23.66 -2.58
C ASP A 160 -0.08 23.00 -2.60
N LEU A 161 -1.17 23.79 -2.49
CA LEU A 161 -2.53 23.27 -2.61
C LEU A 161 -2.76 22.56 -3.96
N ARG A 162 -2.26 23.16 -5.05
CA ARG A 162 -2.32 22.55 -6.39
C ARG A 162 -1.60 21.21 -6.44
N LYS A 163 -0.38 21.14 -5.87
CA LYS A 163 0.38 19.89 -5.78
C LYS A 163 -0.35 18.83 -4.96
N ALA A 164 -0.97 19.21 -3.84
CA ALA A 164 -1.72 18.27 -3.01
C ALA A 164 -2.91 17.66 -3.77
N VAL A 165 -3.64 18.46 -4.54
CA VAL A 165 -4.75 17.96 -5.39
C VAL A 165 -4.23 16.99 -6.46
N VAL A 166 -3.08 17.26 -7.08
CA VAL A 166 -2.43 16.34 -8.03
C VAL A 166 -2.04 15.03 -7.34
N HIS A 167 -1.51 15.07 -6.12
CA HIS A 167 -1.17 13.89 -5.36
C HIS A 167 -2.40 13.08 -4.94
N PHE A 168 -3.48 13.72 -4.51
CA PHE A 168 -4.76 13.04 -4.26
C PHE A 168 -5.32 12.42 -5.53
N ARG A 169 -5.18 13.11 -6.68
CA ARG A 169 -5.59 12.58 -7.97
C ARG A 169 -4.91 11.27 -8.30
N ALA A 170 -3.59 11.17 -8.08
CA ALA A 170 -2.84 9.95 -8.37
C ALA A 170 -3.37 8.73 -7.59
N LEU A 171 -3.69 8.90 -6.30
CA LEU A 171 -4.32 7.84 -5.50
C LEU A 171 -5.74 7.55 -5.99
N PHE A 172 -6.51 8.58 -6.27
CA PHE A 172 -7.90 8.45 -6.73
C PHE A 172 -7.99 7.65 -8.04
N ASP A 173 -7.16 8.00 -9.02
CA ASP A 173 -7.10 7.32 -10.32
C ASP A 173 -6.66 5.86 -10.18
N GLU A 174 -5.71 5.58 -9.31
CA GLU A 174 -5.27 4.21 -9.02
C GLU A 174 -6.40 3.37 -8.40
N LEU A 175 -7.14 3.94 -7.43
CA LEU A 175 -8.27 3.26 -6.81
C LEU A 175 -9.44 3.00 -7.78
N LEU A 176 -9.65 3.87 -8.76
CA LEU A 176 -10.62 3.67 -9.83
C LEU A 176 -10.08 2.82 -10.97
N GLY A 177 -8.80 2.99 -11.33
CA GLY A 177 -8.16 2.33 -12.47
C GLY A 177 -8.00 0.82 -12.27
N THR A 178 -7.71 0.36 -11.08
CA THR A 178 -7.68 -1.08 -10.74
C THR A 178 -9.03 -1.74 -10.99
N GLN A 179 -10.12 -1.01 -10.80
CA GLN A 179 -11.48 -1.43 -11.14
C GLN A 179 -11.65 -1.63 -12.65
N GLN A 180 -11.35 -0.59 -13.43
CA GLN A 180 -11.53 -0.63 -14.91
C GLN A 180 -10.66 -1.70 -15.57
N ALA A 181 -9.47 -1.97 -15.02
CA ALA A 181 -8.61 -3.04 -15.51
C ALA A 181 -9.20 -4.43 -15.22
N ARG A 182 -9.81 -4.62 -14.05
CA ARG A 182 -10.49 -5.88 -13.68
C ARG A 182 -11.75 -6.09 -14.50
N ASP A 183 -12.56 -5.05 -14.71
CA ASP A 183 -13.79 -5.12 -15.53
C ASP A 183 -13.50 -5.49 -16.99
N ARG A 184 -12.34 -5.06 -17.53
CA ARG A 184 -11.87 -5.47 -18.86
C ARG A 184 -11.38 -6.90 -18.92
N ALA A 185 -10.86 -7.43 -17.81
CA ALA A 185 -10.32 -8.80 -17.73
C ALA A 185 -11.42 -9.87 -17.52
N LEU A 186 -12.60 -9.47 -17.07
CA LEU A 186 -13.73 -10.38 -16.93
C LEU A 186 -14.39 -10.57 -18.32
N PRO A 187 -14.51 -11.82 -18.86
CA PRO A 187 -15.25 -12.06 -20.06
C PRO A 187 -16.73 -11.66 -19.86
N PRO A 188 -17.41 -11.11 -20.90
CA PRO A 188 -18.81 -10.74 -20.77
C PRO A 188 -19.61 -11.97 -20.35
N THR A 189 -20.24 -11.88 -19.18
CA THR A 189 -21.16 -12.91 -18.70
C THR A 189 -22.25 -13.06 -19.76
N ARG A 190 -22.23 -14.18 -20.52
CA ARG A 190 -23.34 -14.53 -21.40
C ARG A 190 -24.59 -14.60 -20.55
N LEU A 191 -25.43 -13.59 -20.65
CA LEU A 191 -26.82 -13.70 -20.23
C LEU A 191 -27.41 -14.83 -21.10
N ALA A 192 -27.57 -15.99 -20.46
CA ALA A 192 -28.34 -17.08 -21.04
C ALA A 192 -29.78 -16.59 -21.15
N ALA A 193 -30.25 -16.53 -22.41
CA ALA A 193 -31.65 -16.34 -22.73
C ALA A 193 -32.45 -17.59 -22.33
#